data_61531721ded234b5ecab2857741054db
#
_entry.id   61531721ded234b5ecab2857741054db
#
_cell.length_a   1.000
_cell.length_b   1.000
_cell.length_c   1.000
_cell.angle_alpha   90.00
_cell.angle_beta   90.00
_cell.angle_gamma   90.00
#
_symmetry.space_group_name_H-M   'P 1'
#
loop_
_entity.id
_entity.type
_entity.pdbx_description
1 polymer ?
#
loop_
_entity_poly.entity_id
_entity_poly.type
_entity_poly.pdbx_seq_one_letter_code
_entity_poly.pdbx_strand_id
1 'polypeptide(L)'
;MIGGDICTRSCKFCNTQTGRPHPLDENEPTHVAESIALMKLSHAVITSVDRDDLPDLGAAHWAKTIREIKRLNPSTTTEVLIPDFQGKLELVDQVIEAGPNIISHNMETVKRISPQVRSAANYETSLKVIGRIASQGVTAKSGIMVGLGETPEEVEALMDDLLAVGCQILTIGQYLQPSHRHYPVAAYITPEQFARYKEIGLKKGFNIVESAPLVRSSYHAEKHIR
;
A
#
# COMPACT_ATOMS: atom_id res chain seq x y z
N MET A 1 1.76 -5.04 11.14
CA MET A 1 1.29 -3.64 11.03
C MET A 1 1.93 -2.86 12.15
N ILE A 2 2.46 -1.67 11.87
CA ILE A 2 3.16 -0.81 12.83
C ILE A 2 2.38 0.49 13.09
N GLY A 3 2.82 1.28 14.06
CA GLY A 3 2.19 2.53 14.45
C GLY A 3 1.01 2.36 15.40
N GLY A 4 0.81 1.15 15.94
CA GLY A 4 -0.31 0.79 16.81
C GLY A 4 -1.49 0.16 16.05
N ASP A 5 -2.67 0.16 16.69
CA ASP A 5 -3.90 -0.50 16.22
C ASP A 5 -5.06 0.47 15.94
N ILE A 6 -4.88 1.77 16.23
CA ILE A 6 -5.87 2.82 16.00
C ILE A 6 -5.38 3.74 14.89
N CYS A 7 -6.19 3.89 13.83
CA CYS A 7 -5.91 4.76 12.70
C CYS A 7 -6.54 6.14 12.91
N THR A 8 -5.85 7.20 12.50
CA THR A 8 -6.42 8.56 12.48
C THR A 8 -7.44 8.79 11.37
N ARG A 9 -7.48 7.88 10.38
CA ARG A 9 -8.36 7.97 9.20
C ARG A 9 -9.46 6.92 9.24
N SER A 10 -10.65 7.27 8.71
CA SER A 10 -11.86 6.44 8.69
C SER A 10 -12.28 6.06 7.28
N CYS A 11 -11.38 5.41 6.53
CA CYS A 11 -11.70 4.95 5.18
C CYS A 11 -12.84 3.93 5.20
N LYS A 12 -13.87 4.14 4.36
CA LYS A 12 -15.13 3.37 4.40
C LYS A 12 -15.00 1.90 4.00
N PHE A 13 -13.86 1.49 3.49
CA PHE A 13 -13.55 0.10 3.14
C PHE A 13 -12.75 -0.63 4.22
N CYS A 14 -12.17 0.10 5.19
CA CYS A 14 -11.18 -0.42 6.14
C CYS A 14 -11.81 -0.75 7.49
N ASN A 15 -11.50 -1.93 8.04
CA ASN A 15 -12.00 -2.38 9.34
C ASN A 15 -11.07 -2.06 10.51
N THR A 16 -10.01 -1.28 10.28
CA THR A 16 -9.12 -0.83 11.35
C THR A 16 -9.88 0.13 12.28
N GLN A 17 -9.68 -0.03 13.57
CA GLN A 17 -10.27 0.87 14.56
C GLN A 17 -9.84 2.31 14.28
N THR A 18 -10.79 3.23 14.31
CA THR A 18 -10.54 4.66 14.06
C THR A 18 -10.69 5.45 15.36
N GLY A 19 -9.78 6.41 15.57
CA GLY A 19 -9.84 7.25 16.75
C GLY A 19 -8.54 7.98 17.03
N ARG A 20 -8.34 8.33 18.28
CA ARG A 20 -7.09 8.92 18.77
C ARG A 20 -6.12 7.78 19.14
N PRO A 21 -4.99 7.63 18.42
CA PRO A 21 -4.03 6.58 18.70
C PRO A 21 -3.32 6.79 20.06
N HIS A 22 -2.84 5.69 20.61
CA HIS A 22 -1.90 5.73 21.72
C HIS A 22 -0.52 6.27 21.28
N PRO A 23 0.34 6.73 22.21
CA PRO A 23 1.73 7.02 21.90
C PRO A 23 2.40 5.85 21.19
N LEU A 24 3.35 6.12 20.30
CA LEU A 24 4.15 5.06 19.65
C LEU A 24 4.93 4.27 20.71
N ASP A 25 4.99 2.97 20.54
CA ASP A 25 5.94 2.12 21.28
C ASP A 25 7.34 2.31 20.67
N GLU A 26 8.26 2.87 21.44
CA GLU A 26 9.64 3.08 21.02
C GLU A 26 10.40 1.79 20.70
N ASN A 27 9.94 0.65 21.23
CA ASN A 27 10.51 -0.68 21.02
C ASN A 27 9.87 -1.43 19.85
N GLU A 28 8.74 -0.95 19.29
CA GLU A 28 8.05 -1.61 18.17
C GLU A 28 9.00 -1.92 16.99
N PRO A 29 9.90 -1.03 16.55
CA PRO A 29 10.86 -1.33 15.48
C PRO A 29 11.74 -2.55 15.79
N THR A 30 12.22 -2.67 17.01
CA THR A 30 13.04 -3.80 17.46
C THR A 30 12.22 -5.09 17.52
N HIS A 31 11.03 -5.04 18.13
CA HIS A 31 10.14 -6.22 18.22
C HIS A 31 9.73 -6.73 16.83
N VAL A 32 9.49 -5.85 15.87
CA VAL A 32 9.20 -6.23 14.49
C VAL A 32 10.40 -6.95 13.86
N ALA A 33 11.59 -6.40 14.01
CA ALA A 33 12.82 -7.00 13.46
C ALA A 33 13.14 -8.36 14.10
N GLU A 34 12.95 -8.51 15.42
CA GLU A 34 13.10 -9.77 16.15
C GLU A 34 12.07 -10.81 15.71
N SER A 35 10.82 -10.39 15.48
CA SER A 35 9.76 -11.28 15.00
C SER A 35 10.09 -11.83 13.60
N ILE A 36 10.62 -11.00 12.72
CA ILE A 36 11.07 -11.42 11.37
C ILE A 36 12.21 -12.43 11.49
N ALA A 37 13.18 -12.18 12.39
CA ALA A 37 14.30 -13.10 12.65
C ALA A 37 13.82 -14.45 13.20
N LEU A 38 12.90 -14.42 14.17
CA LEU A 38 12.32 -15.62 14.79
C LEU A 38 11.59 -16.47 13.76
N MET A 39 10.82 -15.84 12.88
CA MET A 39 10.07 -16.50 11.81
C MET A 39 10.96 -16.90 10.62
N LYS A 40 12.23 -16.48 10.58
CA LYS A 40 13.19 -16.74 9.48
C LYS A 40 12.66 -16.36 8.10
N LEU A 41 12.02 -15.20 8.01
CA LEU A 41 11.41 -14.74 6.75
C LEU A 41 12.48 -14.33 5.74
N SER A 42 12.36 -14.79 4.51
CA SER A 42 13.16 -14.31 3.36
C SER A 42 12.65 -12.99 2.81
N HIS A 43 11.35 -12.70 2.99
CA HIS A 43 10.68 -11.47 2.58
C HIS A 43 9.65 -11.06 3.63
N ALA A 44 9.59 -9.76 3.94
CA ALA A 44 8.63 -9.22 4.90
C ALA A 44 7.89 -8.01 4.31
N VAL A 45 6.55 -8.05 4.39
CA VAL A 45 5.69 -6.92 4.02
C VAL A 45 5.21 -6.23 5.30
N ILE A 46 5.56 -4.97 5.46
CA ILE A 46 5.19 -4.15 6.60
C ILE A 46 4.12 -3.14 6.19
N THR A 47 3.08 -3.02 6.99
CA THR A 47 2.01 -2.03 6.83
C THR A 47 1.92 -1.17 8.09
N SER A 48 1.20 -0.05 8.04
CA SER A 48 0.89 0.75 9.22
C SER A 48 -0.57 1.20 9.25
N VAL A 49 -1.00 1.72 10.39
CA VAL A 49 -2.10 2.68 10.47
C VAL A 49 -1.61 4.06 10.04
N ASP A 50 -2.52 4.96 9.68
CA ASP A 50 -2.18 6.39 9.50
C ASP A 50 -2.03 7.06 10.87
N ARG A 51 -1.01 7.91 11.00
CA ARG A 51 -0.66 8.64 12.21
C ARG A 51 -0.60 10.14 11.94
N ASP A 52 -1.71 10.69 11.41
CA ASP A 52 -1.83 12.13 11.14
C ASP A 52 -1.77 13.00 12.41
N ASP A 53 -1.81 12.37 13.58
CA ASP A 53 -1.65 12.99 14.90
C ASP A 53 -0.18 13.34 15.25
N LEU A 54 0.78 12.75 14.53
CA LEU A 54 2.21 12.99 14.76
C LEU A 54 2.73 14.14 13.88
N PRO A 55 3.69 14.93 14.34
CA PRO A 55 4.25 16.04 13.56
C PRO A 55 4.87 15.62 12.22
N ASP A 56 5.48 14.42 12.19
CA ASP A 56 6.10 13.80 11.02
C ASP A 56 5.23 12.72 10.39
N LEU A 57 3.97 12.63 10.77
CA LEU A 57 2.99 11.63 10.28
C LEU A 57 3.48 10.18 10.41
N GLY A 58 4.46 9.93 11.29
CA GLY A 58 5.06 8.62 11.57
C GLY A 58 6.24 8.24 10.65
N ALA A 59 6.76 9.15 9.83
CA ALA A 59 7.84 8.85 8.89
C ALA A 59 9.13 8.40 9.58
N ALA A 60 9.52 9.02 10.69
CA ALA A 60 10.70 8.63 11.47
C ALA A 60 10.55 7.22 12.06
N HIS A 61 9.35 6.86 12.50
CA HIS A 61 9.05 5.52 13.01
C HIS A 61 9.16 4.45 11.90
N TRP A 62 8.67 4.77 10.70
CA TRP A 62 8.87 3.94 9.51
C TRP A 62 10.35 3.75 9.20
N ALA A 63 11.12 4.82 9.13
CA ALA A 63 12.55 4.76 8.83
C ALA A 63 13.32 3.97 9.89
N LYS A 64 13.01 4.14 11.17
CA LYS A 64 13.61 3.36 12.27
C LYS A 64 13.30 1.88 12.11
N THR A 65 12.04 1.53 11.84
CA THR A 65 11.61 0.13 11.66
C THR A 65 12.36 -0.55 10.51
N ILE A 66 12.45 0.11 9.35
CA ILE A 66 13.16 -0.43 8.19
C ILE A 66 14.65 -0.67 8.51
N ARG A 67 15.31 0.31 9.16
CA ARG A 67 16.72 0.19 9.53
C ARG A 67 16.96 -0.95 10.52
N GLU A 68 16.06 -1.12 11.52
CA GLU A 68 16.18 -2.23 12.48
C GLU A 68 15.95 -3.59 11.82
N ILE A 69 14.99 -3.71 10.90
CA ILE A 69 14.80 -4.93 10.11
C ILE A 69 16.07 -5.28 9.35
N LYS A 70 16.65 -4.32 8.63
CA LYS A 70 17.89 -4.54 7.86
C LYS A 70 19.09 -4.89 8.75
N ARG A 71 19.19 -4.28 9.93
CA ARG A 71 20.28 -4.53 10.86
C ARG A 71 20.24 -5.96 11.41
N LEU A 72 19.06 -6.44 11.82
CA LEU A 72 18.90 -7.77 12.40
C LEU A 72 18.75 -8.88 11.34
N ASN A 73 18.22 -8.55 10.18
CA ASN A 73 17.88 -9.51 9.12
C ASN A 73 18.47 -9.06 7.76
N PRO A 74 19.79 -9.02 7.61
CA PRO A 74 20.43 -8.43 6.42
C PRO A 74 20.13 -9.18 5.11
N SER A 75 19.71 -10.43 5.18
CA SER A 75 19.29 -11.24 4.02
C SER A 75 17.79 -11.16 3.71
N THR A 76 17.00 -10.58 4.62
CA THR A 76 15.55 -10.45 4.40
C THR A 76 15.27 -9.22 3.55
N THR A 77 14.54 -9.41 2.46
CA THR A 77 14.03 -8.31 1.66
C THR A 77 12.77 -7.73 2.28
N THR A 78 12.58 -6.41 2.14
CA THR A 78 11.46 -5.70 2.76
C THR A 78 10.63 -4.95 1.74
N GLU A 79 9.32 -5.12 1.84
CA GLU A 79 8.31 -4.28 1.21
C GLU A 79 7.59 -3.48 2.30
N VAL A 80 7.35 -2.20 2.05
CA VAL A 80 6.63 -1.32 2.99
C VAL A 80 5.42 -0.70 2.29
N LEU A 81 4.24 -0.83 2.89
CA LEU A 81 3.02 -0.18 2.43
C LEU A 81 2.78 1.07 3.29
N ILE A 82 3.16 2.22 2.75
CA ILE A 82 3.18 3.50 3.46
C ILE A 82 1.90 4.32 3.25
N PRO A 83 1.55 5.22 4.18
CA PRO A 83 0.53 6.24 3.97
C PRO A 83 0.98 7.29 2.93
N ASP A 84 0.09 8.21 2.56
CA ASP A 84 0.41 9.30 1.65
C ASP A 84 1.21 10.45 2.30
N PHE A 85 1.42 10.42 3.61
CA PHE A 85 2.02 11.50 4.41
C PHE A 85 1.45 12.88 4.05
N GLN A 86 0.16 12.96 3.71
CA GLN A 86 -0.53 14.18 3.27
C GLN A 86 0.18 14.90 2.10
N GLY A 87 0.92 14.14 1.27
CA GLY A 87 1.68 14.67 0.13
C GLY A 87 2.98 15.38 0.47
N LYS A 88 3.46 15.31 1.70
CA LYS A 88 4.75 15.83 2.14
C LYS A 88 5.88 14.92 1.66
N LEU A 89 6.45 15.22 0.50
CA LEU A 89 7.42 14.35 -0.16
C LEU A 89 8.70 14.16 0.64
N GLU A 90 9.09 15.13 1.44
CA GLU A 90 10.23 15.04 2.36
C GLU A 90 10.06 13.92 3.40
N LEU A 91 8.83 13.55 3.76
CA LEU A 91 8.56 12.43 4.65
C LEU A 91 8.62 11.09 3.90
N VAL A 92 8.22 11.07 2.63
CA VAL A 92 8.42 9.91 1.74
C VAL A 92 9.92 9.66 1.55
N ASP A 93 10.72 10.71 1.39
CA ASP A 93 12.17 10.62 1.24
C ASP A 93 12.84 9.96 2.45
N GLN A 94 12.39 10.26 3.67
CA GLN A 94 12.91 9.60 4.87
C GLN A 94 12.73 8.07 4.85
N VAL A 95 11.60 7.60 4.30
CA VAL A 95 11.35 6.16 4.12
C VAL A 95 12.22 5.57 3.01
N ILE A 96 12.37 6.30 1.90
CA ILE A 96 13.23 5.91 0.78
C ILE A 96 14.68 5.76 1.25
N GLU A 97 15.21 6.73 2.00
CA GLU A 97 16.57 6.72 2.55
C GLU A 97 16.82 5.59 3.56
N ALA A 98 15.78 5.08 4.22
CA ALA A 98 15.90 3.89 5.05
C ALA A 98 16.17 2.62 4.24
N GLY A 99 15.90 2.65 2.94
CA GLY A 99 16.33 1.68 1.92
C GLY A 99 15.52 0.37 1.90
N PRO A 100 14.20 0.36 1.93
CA PRO A 100 13.43 -0.85 1.67
C PRO A 100 13.60 -1.28 0.20
N ASN A 101 13.32 -2.55 -0.11
CA ASN A 101 13.44 -3.06 -1.49
C ASN A 101 12.27 -2.61 -2.37
N ILE A 102 11.08 -2.57 -1.82
CA ILE A 102 9.84 -2.13 -2.49
C ILE A 102 9.11 -1.16 -1.58
N ILE A 103 8.62 -0.07 -2.16
CA ILE A 103 7.68 0.83 -1.47
C ILE A 103 6.35 0.80 -2.19
N SER A 104 5.32 0.44 -1.45
CA SER A 104 3.94 0.42 -1.90
C SER A 104 3.17 1.62 -1.34
N HIS A 105 2.34 2.22 -2.18
CA HIS A 105 1.26 3.11 -1.74
C HIS A 105 0.02 2.82 -2.59
N ASN A 106 -1.07 2.45 -1.93
CA ASN A 106 -2.28 2.01 -2.64
C ASN A 106 -3.12 3.18 -3.13
N MET A 107 -3.61 3.08 -4.37
CA MET A 107 -4.67 3.96 -4.91
C MET A 107 -6.04 3.61 -4.32
N GLU A 108 -6.21 2.37 -3.87
CA GLU A 108 -7.41 1.73 -3.31
C GLU A 108 -8.55 1.57 -4.30
N THR A 109 -8.85 2.59 -5.12
CA THR A 109 -9.89 2.57 -6.15
C THR A 109 -9.67 3.65 -7.21
N VAL A 110 -10.56 3.70 -8.21
CA VAL A 110 -10.51 4.66 -9.32
C VAL A 110 -10.82 6.09 -8.87
N LYS A 111 -10.42 7.07 -9.68
CA LYS A 111 -10.51 8.51 -9.39
C LYS A 111 -11.90 8.97 -8.93
N ARG A 112 -12.97 8.55 -9.62
CA ARG A 112 -14.36 8.95 -9.33
C ARG A 112 -14.85 8.43 -7.98
N ILE A 113 -14.42 7.24 -7.56
CA ILE A 113 -14.88 6.60 -6.32
C ILE A 113 -14.00 6.98 -5.13
N SER A 114 -12.73 7.31 -5.35
CA SER A 114 -11.77 7.65 -4.30
C SER A 114 -12.33 8.61 -3.23
N PRO A 115 -12.93 9.78 -3.56
CA PRO A 115 -13.46 10.69 -2.54
C PRO A 115 -14.68 10.15 -1.77
N GLN A 116 -15.31 9.08 -2.26
CA GLN A 116 -16.47 8.46 -1.61
C GLN A 116 -16.05 7.47 -0.51
N VAL A 117 -14.87 6.84 -0.66
CA VAL A 117 -14.42 5.73 0.20
C VAL A 117 -13.19 6.06 1.04
N ARG A 118 -12.34 7.01 0.61
CA ARG A 118 -11.15 7.46 1.34
C ARG A 118 -11.49 8.72 2.15
N SER A 119 -11.13 8.73 3.43
CA SER A 119 -11.53 9.82 4.34
C SER A 119 -10.68 11.10 4.20
N ALA A 120 -9.40 10.95 3.93
CA ALA A 120 -8.44 12.07 3.89
C ALA A 120 -7.52 12.02 2.66
N ALA A 121 -7.12 10.83 2.22
CA ALA A 121 -6.25 10.68 1.06
C ALA A 121 -7.00 10.98 -0.23
N ASN A 122 -6.34 11.63 -1.19
CA ASN A 122 -6.89 11.89 -2.51
C ASN A 122 -6.07 11.22 -3.62
N TYR A 123 -6.68 11.11 -4.79
CA TYR A 123 -6.14 10.40 -5.94
C TYR A 123 -4.81 11.00 -6.44
N GLU A 124 -4.77 12.30 -6.62
CA GLU A 124 -3.61 13.03 -7.14
C GLU A 124 -2.43 13.00 -6.17
N THR A 125 -2.70 13.11 -4.88
CA THR A 125 -1.66 13.00 -3.84
C THR A 125 -1.05 11.59 -3.84
N SER A 126 -1.88 10.55 -3.99
CA SER A 126 -1.40 9.17 -4.08
C SER A 126 -0.49 8.95 -5.30
N LEU A 127 -0.88 9.45 -6.49
CA LEU A 127 -0.03 9.42 -7.68
C LEU A 127 1.29 10.17 -7.47
N LYS A 128 1.27 11.33 -6.79
CA LYS A 128 2.46 12.11 -6.48
C LYS A 128 3.44 11.36 -5.58
N VAL A 129 2.92 10.66 -4.57
CA VAL A 129 3.74 9.82 -3.68
C VAL A 129 4.38 8.67 -4.46
N ILE A 130 3.59 7.95 -5.28
CA ILE A 130 4.09 6.84 -6.11
C ILE A 130 5.16 7.35 -7.09
N GLY A 131 4.91 8.50 -7.74
CA GLY A 131 5.86 9.12 -8.65
C GLY A 131 7.16 9.53 -7.96
N ARG A 132 7.08 10.03 -6.71
CA ARG A 132 8.28 10.33 -5.93
C ARG A 132 9.11 9.07 -5.67
N ILE A 133 8.48 7.97 -5.25
CA ILE A 133 9.15 6.68 -5.01
C ILE A 133 9.88 6.22 -6.29
N ALA A 134 9.16 6.17 -7.42
CA ALA A 134 9.71 5.73 -8.70
C ALA A 134 10.88 6.61 -9.18
N SER A 135 10.76 7.93 -9.03
CA SER A 135 11.79 8.90 -9.44
C SER A 135 13.11 8.76 -8.67
N GLN A 136 13.08 8.16 -7.49
CA GLN A 136 14.27 7.88 -6.67
C GLN A 136 14.88 6.49 -6.96
N GLY A 137 14.41 5.79 -7.99
CA GLY A 137 14.93 4.49 -8.39
C GLY A 137 14.51 3.32 -7.51
N VAL A 138 13.55 3.52 -6.60
CA VAL A 138 12.98 2.44 -5.78
C VAL A 138 11.82 1.80 -6.53
N THR A 139 11.68 0.49 -6.43
CA THR A 139 10.54 -0.22 -7.01
C THR A 139 9.23 0.27 -6.39
N ALA A 140 8.42 0.97 -7.20
CA ALA A 140 7.13 1.49 -6.80
C ALA A 140 6.03 0.48 -7.09
N LYS A 141 5.19 0.24 -6.09
CA LYS A 141 4.04 -0.67 -6.18
C LYS A 141 2.77 0.02 -5.73
N SER A 142 1.65 -0.37 -6.33
CA SER A 142 0.32 0.09 -5.93
C SER A 142 -0.69 -1.05 -5.94
N GLY A 143 -1.81 -0.82 -5.29
CA GLY A 143 -2.93 -1.76 -5.24
C GLY A 143 -4.27 -1.07 -5.33
N ILE A 144 -5.23 -1.78 -5.90
CA ILE A 144 -6.64 -1.37 -5.93
C ILE A 144 -7.55 -2.53 -5.55
N MET A 145 -8.72 -2.16 -5.07
CA MET A 145 -9.85 -3.06 -4.92
C MET A 145 -10.87 -2.75 -6.00
N VAL A 146 -11.44 -3.80 -6.60
CA VAL A 146 -12.56 -3.71 -7.55
C VAL A 146 -13.84 -4.26 -6.95
N GLY A 147 -14.98 -3.83 -7.49
CA GLY A 147 -16.32 -4.15 -6.95
C GLY A 147 -16.91 -3.04 -6.08
N LEU A 148 -16.34 -1.82 -6.15
CA LEU A 148 -16.83 -0.61 -5.47
C LEU A 148 -17.77 0.23 -6.37
N GLY A 149 -17.98 -0.18 -7.64
CA GLY A 149 -18.84 0.49 -8.63
C GLY A 149 -18.06 1.21 -9.73
N GLU A 150 -16.78 0.89 -9.90
CA GLU A 150 -15.94 1.31 -11.02
C GLU A 150 -16.35 0.58 -12.30
N THR A 151 -16.04 1.20 -13.45
CA THR A 151 -16.13 0.53 -14.75
C THR A 151 -14.76 -0.05 -15.16
N PRO A 152 -14.73 -1.02 -16.10
CA PRO A 152 -13.47 -1.53 -16.62
C PRO A 152 -12.58 -0.43 -17.21
N GLU A 153 -13.16 0.54 -17.91
CA GLU A 153 -12.45 1.65 -18.54
C GLU A 153 -11.80 2.57 -17.48
N GLU A 154 -12.46 2.77 -16.34
CA GLU A 154 -11.88 3.53 -15.22
C GLU A 154 -10.69 2.80 -14.58
N VAL A 155 -10.73 1.47 -14.51
CA VAL A 155 -9.59 0.66 -14.06
C VAL A 155 -8.44 0.76 -15.04
N GLU A 156 -8.70 0.70 -16.34
CA GLU A 156 -7.68 0.86 -17.39
C GLU A 156 -7.06 2.27 -17.39
N ALA A 157 -7.86 3.32 -17.17
CA ALA A 157 -7.37 4.69 -17.04
C ALA A 157 -6.48 4.86 -15.78
N LEU A 158 -6.84 4.23 -14.67
CA LEU A 158 -5.99 4.21 -13.47
C LEU A 158 -4.65 3.50 -13.74
N MET A 159 -4.65 2.41 -14.52
CA MET A 159 -3.41 1.76 -14.92
C MET A 159 -2.50 2.72 -15.72
N ASP A 160 -3.08 3.51 -16.64
CA ASP A 160 -2.34 4.50 -17.42
C ASP A 160 -1.76 5.61 -16.51
N ASP A 161 -2.55 6.12 -15.57
CA ASP A 161 -2.10 7.11 -14.59
C ASP A 161 -0.94 6.58 -13.73
N LEU A 162 -1.01 5.32 -13.29
CA LEU A 162 0.05 4.67 -12.51
C LEU A 162 1.33 4.49 -13.31
N LEU A 163 1.23 4.06 -14.57
CA LEU A 163 2.39 3.90 -15.45
C LEU A 163 3.03 5.25 -15.78
N ALA A 164 2.24 6.30 -15.98
CA ALA A 164 2.73 7.65 -16.25
C ALA A 164 3.60 8.20 -15.11
N VAL A 165 3.38 7.77 -13.86
CA VAL A 165 4.21 8.14 -12.70
C VAL A 165 5.30 7.11 -12.37
N GLY A 166 5.47 6.05 -13.19
CA GLY A 166 6.55 5.08 -13.05
C GLY A 166 6.26 3.92 -12.08
N CYS A 167 4.99 3.65 -11.76
CA CYS A 167 4.61 2.47 -10.98
C CYS A 167 4.91 1.19 -11.75
N GLN A 168 5.57 0.22 -11.10
CA GLN A 168 6.07 -0.98 -11.77
C GLN A 168 5.24 -2.23 -11.46
N ILE A 169 4.60 -2.26 -10.29
CA ILE A 169 3.86 -3.42 -9.78
C ILE A 169 2.45 -3.00 -9.41
N LEU A 170 1.46 -3.75 -9.89
CA LEU A 170 0.05 -3.51 -9.58
C LEU A 170 -0.61 -4.75 -8.99
N THR A 171 -1.35 -4.59 -7.89
CA THR A 171 -2.21 -5.63 -7.32
C THR A 171 -3.68 -5.24 -7.45
N ILE A 172 -4.53 -6.18 -7.88
CA ILE A 172 -5.97 -5.98 -8.06
C ILE A 172 -6.71 -7.10 -7.33
N GLY A 173 -7.47 -6.75 -6.30
CA GLY A 173 -8.26 -7.69 -5.51
C GLY A 173 -9.73 -7.32 -5.45
N GLN A 174 -10.59 -8.28 -5.10
CA GLN A 174 -12.01 -8.01 -4.84
C GLN A 174 -12.17 -7.25 -3.52
N TYR A 175 -12.95 -6.18 -3.55
CA TYR A 175 -13.46 -5.55 -2.34
C TYR A 175 -14.43 -6.50 -1.62
N LEU A 176 -14.15 -6.76 -0.35
CA LEU A 176 -15.04 -7.51 0.54
C LEU A 176 -15.46 -6.60 1.67
N GLN A 177 -16.76 -6.35 1.78
CA GLN A 177 -17.31 -5.46 2.81
C GLN A 177 -17.12 -6.07 4.22
N PRO A 178 -16.35 -5.41 5.11
CA PRO A 178 -16.06 -5.97 6.43
C PRO A 178 -17.29 -6.07 7.35
N SER A 179 -18.20 -5.11 7.25
CA SER A 179 -19.50 -5.11 7.95
C SER A 179 -20.51 -4.23 7.22
N HIS A 180 -21.80 -4.31 7.59
CA HIS A 180 -22.88 -3.51 7.00
C HIS A 180 -22.69 -1.98 7.16
N ARG A 181 -21.76 -1.54 8.01
CA ARG A 181 -21.46 -0.10 8.21
C ARG A 181 -20.43 0.42 7.19
N HIS A 182 -19.72 -0.47 6.50
CA HIS A 182 -18.72 -0.12 5.50
C HIS A 182 -19.37 0.13 4.14
N TYR A 183 -18.58 0.65 3.21
CA TYR A 183 -19.04 0.89 1.85
C TYR A 183 -19.58 -0.42 1.23
N PRO A 184 -20.78 -0.40 0.60
CA PRO A 184 -21.38 -1.63 0.09
C PRO A 184 -20.58 -2.19 -1.11
N VAL A 185 -20.58 -3.51 -1.25
CA VAL A 185 -20.10 -4.16 -2.48
C VAL A 185 -21.09 -3.85 -3.59
N ALA A 186 -20.62 -3.21 -4.66
CA ALA A 186 -21.44 -2.91 -5.83
C ALA A 186 -21.52 -4.12 -6.80
N ALA A 187 -20.43 -4.89 -6.91
CA ALA A 187 -20.38 -6.08 -7.75
C ALA A 187 -19.31 -7.07 -7.25
N TYR A 188 -19.53 -8.34 -7.48
CA TYR A 188 -18.50 -9.38 -7.41
C TYR A 188 -17.95 -9.61 -8.81
N ILE A 189 -16.68 -9.25 -9.01
CA ILE A 189 -16.00 -9.32 -10.29
C ILE A 189 -15.63 -10.78 -10.59
N THR A 190 -15.84 -11.22 -11.82
CA THR A 190 -15.56 -12.60 -12.21
C THR A 190 -14.06 -12.90 -12.32
N PRO A 191 -13.63 -14.15 -12.11
CA PRO A 191 -12.23 -14.53 -12.30
C PRO A 191 -11.69 -14.21 -13.71
N GLU A 192 -12.55 -14.31 -14.74
CA GLU A 192 -12.22 -13.98 -16.12
C GLU A 192 -11.90 -12.49 -16.28
N GLN A 193 -12.65 -11.61 -15.60
CA GLN A 193 -12.37 -10.18 -15.64
C GLN A 193 -11.07 -9.84 -14.89
N PHE A 194 -10.76 -10.52 -13.78
CA PHE A 194 -9.46 -10.40 -13.11
C PHE A 194 -8.32 -10.84 -14.03
N ALA A 195 -8.47 -11.97 -14.75
CA ALA A 195 -7.48 -12.42 -15.72
C ALA A 195 -7.28 -11.40 -16.83
N ARG A 196 -8.36 -10.78 -17.31
CA ARG A 196 -8.32 -9.72 -18.32
C ARG A 196 -7.58 -8.48 -17.81
N TYR A 197 -7.83 -8.04 -16.58
CA TYR A 197 -7.08 -6.91 -15.98
C TYR A 197 -5.58 -7.23 -15.89
N LYS A 198 -5.20 -8.47 -15.52
CA LYS A 198 -3.80 -8.89 -15.51
C LYS A 198 -3.17 -8.78 -16.90
N GLU A 199 -3.84 -9.31 -17.93
CA GLU A 199 -3.35 -9.26 -19.31
C GLU A 199 -3.20 -7.82 -19.81
N ILE A 200 -4.20 -6.97 -19.58
CA ILE A 200 -4.20 -5.56 -19.99
C ILE A 200 -3.03 -4.82 -19.28
N GLY A 201 -2.89 -4.97 -17.97
CA GLY A 201 -1.83 -4.30 -17.22
C GLY A 201 -0.43 -4.70 -17.70
N LEU A 202 -0.20 -6.00 -17.95
CA LEU A 202 1.07 -6.46 -18.52
C LEU A 202 1.31 -5.91 -19.92
N LYS A 203 0.29 -5.87 -20.78
CA LYS A 203 0.39 -5.27 -22.13
C LYS A 203 0.66 -3.76 -22.09
N LYS A 204 0.11 -3.05 -21.11
CA LYS A 204 0.35 -1.63 -20.91
C LYS A 204 1.78 -1.33 -20.45
N GLY A 205 2.48 -2.28 -19.80
CA GLY A 205 3.88 -2.14 -19.43
C GLY A 205 4.22 -2.31 -17.95
N PHE A 206 3.29 -2.73 -17.11
CA PHE A 206 3.66 -3.12 -15.75
C PHE A 206 4.60 -4.33 -15.77
N ASN A 207 5.61 -4.31 -14.93
CA ASN A 207 6.52 -5.45 -14.77
C ASN A 207 5.82 -6.66 -14.16
N ILE A 208 4.92 -6.40 -13.20
CA ILE A 208 4.15 -7.43 -12.50
C ILE A 208 2.72 -6.92 -12.28
N VAL A 209 1.76 -7.78 -12.56
CA VAL A 209 0.35 -7.57 -12.20
C VAL A 209 -0.18 -8.83 -11.51
N GLU A 210 -0.55 -8.70 -10.25
CA GLU A 210 -1.28 -9.74 -9.54
C GLU A 210 -2.76 -9.36 -9.47
N SER A 211 -3.62 -10.18 -10.09
CA SER A 211 -5.04 -9.85 -10.22
C SER A 211 -5.87 -11.13 -10.06
N ALA A 212 -6.59 -11.23 -8.95
CA ALA A 212 -7.52 -12.30 -8.63
C ALA A 212 -8.42 -11.89 -7.45
N PRO A 213 -9.57 -12.57 -7.23
CA PRO A 213 -10.50 -12.20 -6.14
C PRO A 213 -9.86 -12.11 -4.76
N LEU A 214 -8.93 -12.99 -4.41
CA LEU A 214 -8.30 -13.04 -3.09
C LEU A 214 -6.95 -12.30 -3.02
N VAL A 215 -6.54 -11.61 -4.07
CA VAL A 215 -5.31 -10.81 -4.05
C VAL A 215 -5.42 -9.70 -3.01
N ARG A 216 -4.33 -9.50 -2.29
CA ARG A 216 -4.07 -8.39 -1.37
C ARG A 216 -2.68 -7.82 -1.68
N SER A 217 -2.35 -6.66 -1.14
CA SER A 217 -1.04 -6.02 -1.37
C SER A 217 0.15 -6.93 -1.07
N SER A 218 0.02 -7.84 -0.10
CA SER A 218 1.09 -8.80 0.26
C SER A 218 1.04 -10.14 -0.51
N TYR A 219 0.10 -10.30 -1.45
CA TYR A 219 -0.08 -11.56 -2.17
C TYR A 219 1.14 -11.87 -3.06
N HIS A 220 1.81 -13.00 -2.78
CA HIS A 220 3.03 -13.42 -3.48
C HIS A 220 4.12 -12.35 -3.56
N ALA A 221 4.20 -11.47 -2.55
CA ALA A 221 5.14 -10.34 -2.56
C ALA A 221 6.62 -10.78 -2.68
N GLU A 222 6.95 -11.98 -2.20
CA GLU A 222 8.29 -12.58 -2.35
C GLU A 222 8.71 -12.79 -3.81
N LYS A 223 7.75 -12.90 -4.73
CA LYS A 223 8.00 -13.06 -6.18
C LYS A 223 8.22 -11.73 -6.90
N HIS A 224 7.96 -10.62 -6.23
CA HIS A 224 8.12 -9.28 -6.80
C HIS A 224 9.58 -8.78 -6.76
N ILE A 225 10.45 -9.48 -6.05
CA ILE A 225 11.88 -9.16 -5.94
C ILE A 225 12.60 -9.98 -7.01
N ARG A 226 13.22 -9.28 -7.93
CA ARG A 226 14.11 -9.84 -8.96
C ARG A 226 15.51 -9.32 -8.80
#